data_a1a67cd3cd045018b66cc30fdc3b3f34
#
_entry.id   a1a67cd3cd045018b66cc30fdc3b3f34
#
_cell.length_a   1.000
_cell.length_b   1.000
_cell.length_c   1.000
_cell.angle_alpha   90.00
_cell.angle_beta   90.00
_cell.angle_gamma   90.00
#
_symmetry.space_group_name_H-M   'P 1'
#
loop_
_entity.id
_entity.type
_entity.pdbx_description
1 polymer ?
#
loop_
_entity_poly.entity_id
_entity_poly.type
_entity_poly.pdbx_seq_one_letter_code
_entity_poly.pdbx_strand_id
1 'polypeptide(L)'
;MKRSRYALATITIGALFAGGFAAGPASAEIPSITIWVDAPRLPGAQAYAAAMKGKVNAKVELHDQADMLRKVNLFNRVKKGWPDVVFGPPNDVGPLMDASYALPLNKLAPASFWKDVQPFNGWCKLNTGEYMCVKDDIAQSVLWVNTKLMKDFGYTVPKTMKEFAAIGADIAANHKGYSLGALGDLGMYSSYLWPSQCPLNEAKSGSLVRIAPKSPKCTRVATLLQPMVTSGVLSTSAAWDADFIQDFAKPNKVVMTIGPSWFGEYIIRPASSWNVPAGQMTAEEMPLWEGEKVNYSGEWGGGIYTVSRHYKTPKVAMDFIKFMISDKRVVVDAKNPDGSRGVVTYPASLAGVKLWQAKLNADKYYAKTPIPAMNAAGKKIYGGEKFVSYDSWGSMQGAFGADFKKNKDVQAAIDAAAKTLSSLAEKLGYKVQTS
;
A
#
# COMPACT_ATOMS: atom_id res chain seq x y z
N MET A 1 -4.14 -83.54 17.45
CA MET A 1 -4.01 -84.70 16.54
C MET A 1 -3.57 -84.14 15.19
N LYS A 2 -2.30 -84.40 14.82
CA LYS A 2 -1.82 -85.24 13.69
C LYS A 2 -2.44 -84.81 12.34
N ARG A 3 -1.80 -84.53 11.27
CA ARG A 3 -0.49 -84.80 10.64
C ARG A 3 -0.50 -83.97 9.32
N SER A 4 0.52 -83.33 8.90
CA SER A 4 1.77 -83.76 8.25
C SER A 4 1.73 -83.93 6.70
N ARG A 5 2.57 -83.14 5.99
CA ARG A 5 3.38 -83.54 4.79
C ARG A 5 2.70 -83.48 3.41
N TYR A 6 3.27 -83.07 2.30
CA TYR A 6 4.64 -83.05 1.79
C TYR A 6 4.77 -82.01 0.65
N ALA A 7 6.00 -81.62 0.41
CA ALA A 7 6.50 -80.79 -0.66
C ALA A 7 6.47 -81.49 -2.06
N LEU A 8 6.44 -80.71 -3.09
CA LEU A 8 7.16 -81.02 -4.34
C LEU A 8 7.60 -79.69 -4.99
N ALA A 9 8.91 -79.61 -5.18
CA ALA A 9 9.57 -78.55 -5.92
C ALA A 9 9.50 -78.87 -7.42
N THR A 10 9.18 -77.86 -8.20
CA THR A 10 9.46 -77.92 -9.66
C THR A 10 10.25 -76.64 -10.01
N ILE A 11 11.50 -76.84 -10.37
CA ILE A 11 12.40 -75.82 -10.91
C ILE A 11 12.04 -75.66 -12.38
N THR A 12 11.64 -74.48 -12.78
CA THR A 12 11.60 -74.10 -14.20
C THR A 12 12.50 -72.87 -14.39
N ILE A 13 13.61 -73.07 -15.07
CA ILE A 13 14.55 -72.07 -15.55
C ILE A 13 13.84 -71.36 -16.72
N GLY A 14 13.56 -70.08 -16.55
CA GLY A 14 13.00 -69.22 -17.58
C GLY A 14 13.81 -67.90 -17.68
N ALA A 15 14.37 -67.67 -18.83
CA ALA A 15 15.36 -66.70 -19.23
C ALA A 15 15.15 -65.28 -18.71
N LEU A 16 16.22 -64.67 -18.20
CA LEU A 16 16.35 -63.22 -17.99
C LEU A 16 16.32 -62.52 -19.36
N PHE A 17 15.21 -61.83 -19.64
CA PHE A 17 15.20 -60.69 -20.53
C PHE A 17 15.38 -59.45 -19.66
N ALA A 18 16.62 -58.97 -19.59
CA ALA A 18 16.92 -57.62 -19.09
C ALA A 18 16.44 -56.57 -20.11
N GLY A 19 15.15 -56.27 -20.07
CA GLY A 19 14.60 -55.09 -20.70
C GLY A 19 14.89 -53.91 -19.82
N GLY A 20 15.98 -53.21 -20.06
CA GLY A 20 16.26 -51.90 -19.47
C GLY A 20 15.21 -50.92 -19.93
N PHE A 21 14.18 -50.69 -19.12
CA PHE A 21 13.40 -49.48 -19.24
C PHE A 21 14.34 -48.33 -18.86
N ALA A 22 14.90 -47.67 -19.88
CA ALA A 22 15.43 -46.34 -19.72
C ALA A 22 14.25 -45.47 -19.27
N ALA A 23 14.18 -45.19 -17.95
CA ALA A 23 13.31 -44.14 -17.45
C ALA A 23 13.74 -42.86 -18.18
N GLY A 24 12.97 -42.48 -19.18
CA GLY A 24 13.11 -41.17 -19.78
C GLY A 24 13.12 -40.11 -18.67
N PRO A 25 13.81 -38.97 -18.85
CA PRO A 25 13.83 -37.93 -17.85
C PRO A 25 12.36 -37.60 -17.52
N ALA A 26 11.95 -37.79 -16.25
CA ALA A 26 10.64 -37.41 -15.79
C ALA A 26 10.46 -35.93 -16.16
N SER A 27 9.56 -35.67 -17.06
CA SER A 27 9.21 -34.28 -17.42
C SER A 27 8.87 -33.57 -16.11
N ALA A 28 9.70 -32.60 -15.71
CA ALA A 28 9.47 -31.84 -14.50
C ALA A 28 8.08 -31.20 -14.59
N GLU A 29 7.23 -31.49 -13.63
CA GLU A 29 5.88 -30.94 -13.58
C GLU A 29 5.95 -29.40 -13.57
N ILE A 30 5.21 -28.77 -14.49
CA ILE A 30 5.16 -27.30 -14.57
C ILE A 30 4.50 -26.78 -13.28
N PRO A 31 5.20 -25.96 -12.47
CA PRO A 31 4.65 -25.46 -11.21
C PRO A 31 3.41 -24.59 -11.46
N SER A 32 2.43 -24.71 -10.58
CA SER A 32 1.20 -23.90 -10.61
C SER A 32 1.26 -22.84 -9.51
N ILE A 33 0.69 -21.66 -9.76
CA ILE A 33 0.57 -20.56 -8.80
C ILE A 33 -0.78 -19.87 -8.92
N THR A 34 -1.49 -19.67 -7.80
CA THR A 34 -2.70 -18.88 -7.71
C THR A 34 -2.39 -17.52 -7.09
N ILE A 35 -2.66 -16.46 -7.83
CA ILE A 35 -2.28 -15.09 -7.52
C ILE A 35 -3.54 -14.25 -7.35
N TRP A 36 -3.71 -13.62 -6.21
CA TRP A 36 -4.78 -12.67 -5.93
C TRP A 36 -4.24 -11.24 -5.97
N VAL A 37 -4.84 -10.40 -6.81
CA VAL A 37 -4.50 -8.99 -6.96
C VAL A 37 -5.75 -8.12 -7.06
N ASP A 38 -5.59 -6.83 -6.82
CA ASP A 38 -6.59 -5.81 -7.08
C ASP A 38 -6.64 -5.39 -8.57
N ALA A 39 -7.61 -4.57 -8.93
CA ALA A 39 -7.79 -4.10 -10.31
C ALA A 39 -6.56 -3.37 -10.87
N PRO A 40 -5.87 -2.48 -10.14
CA PRO A 40 -4.66 -1.83 -10.65
C PRO A 40 -3.50 -2.79 -10.95
N ARG A 41 -3.37 -3.91 -10.23
CA ARG A 41 -2.27 -4.88 -10.39
C ARG A 41 -2.59 -5.99 -11.38
N LEU A 42 -3.86 -6.14 -11.74
CA LEU A 42 -4.32 -7.18 -12.67
C LEU A 42 -3.58 -7.20 -14.02
N PRO A 43 -3.38 -6.08 -14.72
CA PRO A 43 -2.66 -6.09 -16.00
C PRO A 43 -1.21 -6.57 -15.87
N GLY A 44 -0.51 -6.20 -14.80
CA GLY A 44 0.85 -6.65 -14.52
C GLY A 44 0.92 -8.14 -14.22
N ALA A 45 -0.01 -8.66 -13.41
CA ALA A 45 -0.08 -10.08 -13.10
C ALA A 45 -0.44 -10.92 -14.34
N GLN A 46 -1.31 -10.42 -15.23
CA GLN A 46 -1.59 -11.05 -16.52
C GLN A 46 -0.37 -11.04 -17.45
N ALA A 47 0.42 -9.97 -17.45
CA ALA A 47 1.68 -9.89 -18.20
C ALA A 47 2.70 -10.94 -17.70
N TYR A 48 2.76 -11.19 -16.38
CA TYR A 48 3.55 -12.29 -15.82
C TYR A 48 3.07 -13.63 -16.32
N ALA A 49 1.77 -13.91 -16.22
CA ALA A 49 1.20 -15.18 -16.67
C ALA A 49 1.49 -15.45 -18.16
N ALA A 50 1.39 -14.41 -19.00
CA ALA A 50 1.73 -14.50 -20.42
C ALA A 50 3.23 -14.76 -20.64
N ALA A 51 4.11 -14.07 -19.91
CA ALA A 51 5.57 -14.22 -20.02
C ALA A 51 6.07 -15.59 -19.55
N MET A 52 5.35 -16.22 -18.62
CA MET A 52 5.71 -17.50 -18.02
C MET A 52 4.96 -18.69 -18.64
N LYS A 53 4.20 -18.45 -19.72
CA LYS A 53 3.46 -19.53 -20.43
C LYS A 53 4.40 -20.70 -20.77
N GLY A 54 3.98 -21.92 -20.40
CA GLY A 54 4.75 -23.15 -20.59
C GLY A 54 5.85 -23.39 -19.54
N LYS A 55 6.08 -22.43 -18.63
CA LYS A 55 7.04 -22.58 -17.51
C LYS A 55 6.37 -22.56 -16.15
N VAL A 56 5.24 -21.83 -16.03
CA VAL A 56 4.42 -21.73 -14.83
C VAL A 56 2.97 -21.69 -15.24
N ASN A 57 2.12 -22.47 -14.59
CA ASN A 57 0.66 -22.40 -14.72
C ASN A 57 0.16 -21.32 -13.74
N ALA A 58 0.15 -20.06 -14.17
CA ALA A 58 -0.29 -18.95 -13.35
C ALA A 58 -1.80 -18.71 -13.49
N LYS A 59 -2.54 -18.84 -12.39
CA LYS A 59 -3.94 -18.45 -12.26
C LYS A 59 -4.01 -17.10 -11.56
N VAL A 60 -4.39 -16.06 -12.29
CA VAL A 60 -4.55 -14.70 -11.76
C VAL A 60 -6.02 -14.43 -11.50
N GLU A 61 -6.34 -13.99 -10.29
CA GLU A 61 -7.71 -13.69 -9.87
C GLU A 61 -7.79 -12.26 -9.33
N LEU A 62 -8.77 -11.51 -9.84
CA LEU A 62 -9.15 -10.22 -9.29
C LEU A 62 -9.82 -10.44 -7.93
N HIS A 63 -9.35 -9.74 -6.92
CA HIS A 63 -9.81 -9.89 -5.56
C HIS A 63 -10.07 -8.56 -4.88
N ASP A 64 -11.17 -8.48 -4.13
CA ASP A 64 -11.43 -7.35 -3.24
C ASP A 64 -10.57 -7.50 -1.98
N GLN A 65 -9.75 -6.49 -1.70
CA GLN A 65 -8.86 -6.46 -0.53
C GLN A 65 -9.64 -6.55 0.78
N ALA A 66 -10.84 -5.96 0.87
CA ALA A 66 -11.68 -5.99 2.06
C ALA A 66 -12.14 -7.42 2.45
N ASP A 67 -12.19 -8.34 1.48
CA ASP A 67 -12.60 -9.73 1.69
C ASP A 67 -11.45 -10.70 2.01
N MET A 68 -10.21 -10.27 1.80
CA MET A 68 -9.05 -11.16 1.79
C MET A 68 -8.87 -11.90 3.12
N LEU A 69 -8.80 -11.19 4.23
CA LEU A 69 -8.58 -11.79 5.55
C LEU A 69 -9.72 -12.74 5.93
N ARG A 70 -10.97 -12.37 5.62
CA ARG A 70 -12.15 -13.22 5.85
C ARG A 70 -12.05 -14.54 5.09
N LYS A 71 -11.61 -14.50 3.82
CA LYS A 71 -11.43 -15.70 2.98
C LYS A 71 -10.26 -16.56 3.45
N VAL A 72 -9.12 -15.95 3.81
CA VAL A 72 -7.98 -16.69 4.39
C VAL A 72 -8.42 -17.46 5.65
N ASN A 73 -9.18 -16.83 6.55
CA ASN A 73 -9.73 -17.47 7.73
C ASN A 73 -10.69 -18.62 7.41
N LEU A 74 -11.49 -18.48 6.33
CA LEU A 74 -12.35 -19.59 5.85
C LEU A 74 -11.50 -20.77 5.37
N PHE A 75 -10.48 -20.52 4.53
CA PHE A 75 -9.59 -21.57 4.04
C PHE A 75 -8.83 -22.27 5.18
N ASN A 76 -8.45 -21.53 6.23
CA ASN A 76 -7.85 -22.11 7.43
C ASN A 76 -8.79 -23.13 8.13
N ARG A 77 -10.11 -22.89 8.11
CA ARG A 77 -11.10 -23.84 8.68
C ARG A 77 -11.26 -25.08 7.79
N VAL A 78 -11.36 -24.87 6.45
CA VAL A 78 -11.58 -25.98 5.51
C VAL A 78 -10.28 -26.67 5.06
N LYS A 79 -9.12 -26.17 5.48
CA LYS A 79 -7.78 -26.68 5.20
C LYS A 79 -7.46 -26.83 3.70
N LYS A 80 -8.04 -25.99 2.85
CA LYS A 80 -7.80 -25.97 1.40
C LYS A 80 -8.23 -24.65 0.78
N GLY A 81 -7.72 -24.37 -0.44
CA GLY A 81 -8.17 -23.25 -1.29
C GLY A 81 -7.42 -21.95 -1.07
N TRP A 82 -6.33 -21.94 -0.27
CA TRP A 82 -5.50 -20.74 -0.11
C TRP A 82 -4.93 -20.30 -1.45
N PRO A 83 -4.96 -19.00 -1.76
CA PRO A 83 -4.10 -18.45 -2.80
C PRO A 83 -2.64 -18.62 -2.40
N ASP A 84 -1.75 -18.69 -3.39
CA ASP A 84 -0.31 -18.83 -3.14
C ASP A 84 0.37 -17.50 -2.86
N VAL A 85 -0.11 -16.44 -3.54
CA VAL A 85 0.29 -15.06 -3.33
C VAL A 85 -0.93 -14.17 -3.25
N VAL A 86 -0.93 -13.25 -2.29
CA VAL A 86 -1.94 -12.19 -2.20
C VAL A 86 -1.28 -10.82 -2.25
N PHE A 87 -1.91 -9.89 -2.95
CA PHE A 87 -1.66 -8.47 -2.86
C PHE A 87 -2.68 -7.83 -1.92
N GLY A 88 -2.22 -6.96 -1.02
CA GLY A 88 -3.09 -6.25 -0.09
C GLY A 88 -2.44 -4.98 0.47
N PRO A 89 -3.17 -4.21 1.28
CA PRO A 89 -2.62 -3.04 1.96
C PRO A 89 -1.59 -3.44 3.02
N PRO A 90 -0.66 -2.55 3.42
CA PRO A 90 0.41 -2.89 4.37
C PRO A 90 -0.07 -3.36 5.74
N ASN A 91 -1.21 -2.87 6.20
CA ASN A 91 -1.81 -3.24 7.48
C ASN A 91 -2.36 -4.67 7.52
N ASP A 92 -2.51 -5.34 6.36
CA ASP A 92 -2.93 -6.75 6.32
C ASP A 92 -1.82 -7.72 6.71
N VAL A 93 -0.55 -7.30 6.71
CA VAL A 93 0.57 -8.22 7.03
C VAL A 93 0.46 -8.81 8.42
N GLY A 94 0.12 -7.99 9.42
CA GLY A 94 -0.09 -8.47 10.79
C GLY A 94 -1.22 -9.50 10.89
N PRO A 95 -2.45 -9.17 10.48
CA PRO A 95 -3.57 -10.12 10.44
C PRO A 95 -3.30 -11.40 9.62
N LEU A 96 -2.56 -11.31 8.50
CA LEU A 96 -2.18 -12.49 7.72
C LEU A 96 -1.13 -13.37 8.43
N MET A 97 -0.25 -12.78 9.25
CA MET A 97 0.67 -13.53 10.11
C MET A 97 -0.11 -14.26 11.22
N ASP A 98 -1.00 -13.58 11.92
CA ASP A 98 -1.86 -14.16 12.96
C ASP A 98 -2.76 -15.26 12.42
N ALA A 99 -3.30 -15.09 11.21
CA ALA A 99 -4.05 -16.11 10.50
C ALA A 99 -3.18 -17.28 10.02
N SER A 100 -1.90 -17.32 10.38
CA SER A 100 -0.94 -18.35 9.96
C SER A 100 -0.86 -18.55 8.44
N TYR A 101 -1.08 -17.47 7.68
CA TYR A 101 -0.98 -17.48 6.23
C TYR A 101 0.42 -17.13 5.73
N ALA A 102 1.02 -16.05 6.27
CA ALA A 102 2.28 -15.52 5.78
C ALA A 102 3.48 -16.45 6.02
N LEU A 103 4.33 -16.58 5.01
CA LEU A 103 5.59 -17.33 5.02
C LEU A 103 6.76 -16.37 5.18
N PRO A 104 7.76 -16.64 6.04
CA PRO A 104 9.02 -15.89 6.04
C PRO A 104 9.80 -16.05 4.72
N LEU A 105 10.21 -14.93 4.13
CA LEU A 105 10.70 -14.89 2.74
C LEU A 105 12.22 -14.86 2.61
N ASN A 106 12.98 -14.65 3.69
CA ASN A 106 14.42 -14.38 3.67
C ASN A 106 15.25 -15.36 2.84
N LYS A 107 14.91 -16.65 2.88
CA LYS A 107 15.65 -17.72 2.21
C LYS A 107 15.15 -18.01 0.78
N LEU A 108 14.14 -17.30 0.32
CA LEU A 108 13.47 -17.59 -0.95
C LEU A 108 13.99 -16.77 -2.13
N ALA A 109 14.75 -15.72 -1.85
CA ALA A 109 15.37 -14.89 -2.86
C ALA A 109 16.86 -14.64 -2.55
N PRO A 110 17.67 -14.35 -3.58
CA PRO A 110 19.11 -14.07 -3.39
C PRO A 110 19.32 -12.73 -2.67
N ALA A 111 20.51 -12.55 -2.09
CA ALA A 111 20.88 -11.32 -1.38
C ALA A 111 20.76 -10.07 -2.26
N SER A 112 20.97 -10.17 -3.56
CA SER A 112 20.81 -9.07 -4.52
C SER A 112 19.36 -8.55 -4.59
N PHE A 113 18.37 -9.45 -4.52
CA PHE A 113 16.96 -9.06 -4.45
C PHE A 113 16.67 -8.25 -3.17
N TRP A 114 17.11 -8.76 -2.01
CA TRP A 114 16.89 -8.06 -0.74
C TRP A 114 17.58 -6.70 -0.69
N LYS A 115 18.78 -6.57 -1.29
CA LYS A 115 19.47 -5.30 -1.43
C LYS A 115 18.67 -4.30 -2.30
N ASP A 116 17.99 -4.78 -3.34
CA ASP A 116 17.18 -3.96 -4.24
C ASP A 116 15.91 -3.42 -3.55
N VAL A 117 15.25 -4.23 -2.72
CA VAL A 117 13.99 -3.86 -2.05
C VAL A 117 14.18 -3.27 -0.64
N GLN A 118 15.31 -3.47 -0.01
CA GLN A 118 15.56 -3.09 1.39
C GLN A 118 15.24 -1.63 1.73
N PRO A 119 15.56 -0.62 0.87
CA PRO A 119 15.27 0.78 1.18
C PRO A 119 13.77 1.07 1.40
N PHE A 120 12.89 0.20 0.89
CA PHE A 120 11.44 0.41 0.86
C PHE A 120 10.69 -0.58 1.75
N ASN A 121 11.32 -1.65 2.19
CA ASN A 121 10.65 -2.84 2.73
C ASN A 121 10.61 -2.87 4.27
N GLY A 122 10.75 -1.73 4.94
CA GLY A 122 10.82 -1.63 6.41
C GLY A 122 9.56 -2.19 7.11
N TRP A 123 8.38 -1.97 6.56
CA TRP A 123 7.11 -2.50 7.05
C TRP A 123 7.03 -4.03 7.04
N CYS A 124 7.70 -4.66 6.09
CA CYS A 124 7.68 -6.11 5.93
C CYS A 124 8.67 -6.84 6.82
N LYS A 125 9.54 -6.13 7.56
CA LYS A 125 10.61 -6.69 8.37
C LYS A 125 10.24 -6.74 9.84
N LEU A 126 10.23 -7.93 10.41
CA LEU A 126 10.07 -8.13 11.86
C LEU A 126 11.32 -7.68 12.64
N ASN A 127 11.15 -7.47 13.94
CA ASN A 127 12.27 -7.22 14.85
C ASN A 127 13.28 -8.40 14.90
N THR A 128 12.83 -9.62 14.58
CA THR A 128 13.67 -10.82 14.41
C THR A 128 14.53 -10.79 13.16
N GLY A 129 14.29 -9.83 12.25
CA GLY A 129 14.99 -9.70 10.97
C GLY A 129 14.34 -10.44 9.81
N GLU A 130 13.24 -11.15 10.04
CA GLU A 130 12.49 -11.85 9.01
C GLU A 130 11.64 -10.90 8.17
N TYR A 131 11.61 -11.13 6.86
CA TYR A 131 10.70 -10.46 5.93
C TYR A 131 9.44 -11.32 5.75
N MET A 132 8.29 -10.77 6.12
CA MET A 132 6.99 -11.45 6.01
C MET A 132 6.21 -11.06 4.76
N CYS A 133 6.65 -10.03 4.07
CA CYS A 133 6.07 -9.56 2.80
C CYS A 133 7.14 -8.87 1.95
N VAL A 134 6.78 -8.50 0.73
CA VAL A 134 7.52 -7.56 -0.11
C VAL A 134 6.58 -6.44 -0.51
N LYS A 135 7.00 -5.19 -0.38
CA LYS A 135 6.22 -4.05 -0.86
C LYS A 135 6.20 -4.02 -2.40
N ASP A 136 5.04 -3.72 -2.95
CA ASP A 136 4.85 -3.45 -4.38
C ASP A 136 5.32 -2.04 -4.73
N ASP A 137 4.86 -1.09 -3.93
CA ASP A 137 5.12 0.33 -4.09
C ASP A 137 5.22 1.04 -2.73
N ILE A 138 5.69 2.27 -2.75
CA ILE A 138 5.58 3.18 -1.61
C ILE A 138 4.65 4.34 -1.98
N ALA A 139 3.90 4.80 -0.99
CA ALA A 139 2.87 5.81 -1.18
C ALA A 139 3.12 7.02 -0.28
N GLN A 140 4.34 7.54 -0.36
CA GLN A 140 4.78 8.66 0.44
C GLN A 140 3.90 9.90 0.20
N SER A 141 3.59 10.62 1.28
CA SER A 141 2.86 11.88 1.23
C SER A 141 3.76 13.00 0.67
N VAL A 142 3.18 13.79 -0.21
CA VAL A 142 3.81 14.98 -0.82
C VAL A 142 2.79 16.13 -0.82
N LEU A 143 3.25 17.34 -1.05
CA LEU A 143 2.38 18.47 -1.32
C LEU A 143 2.15 18.60 -2.83
N TRP A 144 0.96 18.26 -3.30
CA TRP A 144 0.52 18.51 -4.66
C TRP A 144 0.13 19.98 -4.84
N VAL A 145 0.64 20.64 -5.87
CA VAL A 145 0.50 22.07 -6.08
C VAL A 145 0.01 22.35 -7.51
N ASN A 146 -1.06 23.12 -7.63
CA ASN A 146 -1.49 23.70 -8.90
C ASN A 146 -0.69 24.98 -9.18
N THR A 147 0.34 24.86 -9.99
CA THR A 147 1.30 25.94 -10.26
C THR A 147 0.65 27.16 -10.93
N LYS A 148 -0.41 26.92 -11.73
CA LYS A 148 -1.15 28.02 -12.35
C LYS A 148 -1.90 28.82 -11.30
N LEU A 149 -2.67 28.19 -10.42
CA LEU A 149 -3.44 28.88 -9.38
C LEU A 149 -2.53 29.57 -8.37
N MET A 150 -1.40 28.93 -7.98
CA MET A 150 -0.41 29.57 -7.12
C MET A 150 0.12 30.87 -7.72
N LYS A 151 0.42 30.86 -9.02
CA LYS A 151 0.87 32.05 -9.75
C LYS A 151 -0.23 33.10 -9.85
N ASP A 152 -1.45 32.70 -10.22
CA ASP A 152 -2.60 33.60 -10.39
C ASP A 152 -2.95 34.35 -9.09
N PHE A 153 -2.76 33.71 -7.92
CA PHE A 153 -3.02 34.29 -6.62
C PHE A 153 -1.76 34.91 -5.93
N GLY A 154 -0.61 34.82 -6.56
CA GLY A 154 0.63 35.37 -6.03
C GLY A 154 1.24 34.58 -4.88
N TYR A 155 0.88 33.29 -4.72
CA TYR A 155 1.43 32.45 -3.67
C TYR A 155 2.76 31.82 -4.03
N THR A 156 3.60 31.65 -3.02
CA THR A 156 4.81 30.80 -3.08
C THR A 156 4.52 29.45 -2.44
N VAL A 157 5.24 28.41 -2.86
CA VAL A 157 5.09 27.06 -2.28
C VAL A 157 5.45 27.10 -0.79
N PRO A 158 4.54 26.71 0.13
CA PRO A 158 4.78 26.78 1.56
C PRO A 158 5.87 25.82 1.99
N LYS A 159 6.80 26.29 2.82
CA LYS A 159 7.90 25.50 3.40
C LYS A 159 7.55 24.95 4.79
N THR A 160 6.60 25.57 5.46
CA THR A 160 6.11 25.17 6.79
C THR A 160 4.61 24.94 6.81
N MET A 161 4.13 24.18 7.79
CA MET A 161 2.68 23.98 7.99
C MET A 161 1.98 25.28 8.38
N LYS A 162 2.71 26.21 9.02
CA LYS A 162 2.21 27.57 9.31
C LYS A 162 1.96 28.37 8.03
N GLU A 163 2.89 28.34 7.08
CA GLU A 163 2.70 28.96 5.76
C GLU A 163 1.55 28.29 4.96
N PHE A 164 1.45 26.96 5.02
CA PHE A 164 0.32 26.24 4.41
C PHE A 164 -1.02 26.71 4.99
N ALA A 165 -1.12 26.83 6.31
CA ALA A 165 -2.33 27.33 6.97
C ALA A 165 -2.62 28.80 6.64
N ALA A 166 -1.58 29.65 6.53
CA ALA A 166 -1.75 31.05 6.15
C ALA A 166 -2.33 31.20 4.74
N ILE A 167 -1.86 30.42 3.77
CA ILE A 167 -2.45 30.38 2.42
C ILE A 167 -3.90 29.91 2.50
N GLY A 168 -4.21 28.90 3.33
CA GLY A 168 -5.60 28.43 3.53
C GLY A 168 -6.51 29.53 4.08
N ALA A 169 -6.04 30.30 5.04
CA ALA A 169 -6.79 31.42 5.59
C ALA A 169 -7.04 32.54 4.55
N ASP A 170 -6.03 32.84 3.73
CA ASP A 170 -6.15 33.84 2.66
C ASP A 170 -7.13 33.38 1.56
N ILE A 171 -7.06 32.10 1.14
CA ILE A 171 -8.03 31.55 0.18
C ILE A 171 -9.46 31.64 0.73
N ALA A 172 -9.66 31.31 2.00
CA ALA A 172 -10.97 31.40 2.63
C ALA A 172 -11.54 32.82 2.65
N ALA A 173 -10.67 33.82 2.85
CA ALA A 173 -11.04 35.23 2.89
C ALA A 173 -11.23 35.85 1.50
N ASN A 174 -10.26 35.65 0.60
CA ASN A 174 -10.09 36.42 -0.62
C ASN A 174 -10.38 35.63 -1.91
N HIS A 175 -10.38 34.27 -1.87
CA HIS A 175 -10.57 33.40 -3.03
C HIS A 175 -11.66 32.35 -2.76
N LYS A 176 -12.88 32.83 -2.38
CA LYS A 176 -14.01 31.96 -2.06
C LYS A 176 -14.32 30.96 -3.19
N GLY A 177 -14.60 29.71 -2.80
CA GLY A 177 -14.87 28.63 -3.74
C GLY A 177 -13.64 27.90 -4.27
N TYR A 178 -12.43 28.28 -3.84
CA TYR A 178 -11.21 27.49 -4.02
C TYR A 178 -10.91 26.65 -2.78
N SER A 179 -10.10 25.59 -2.96
CA SER A 179 -9.90 24.57 -1.93
C SER A 179 -8.41 24.18 -1.79
N LEU A 180 -8.04 23.76 -0.58
CA LEU A 180 -6.78 23.04 -0.25
C LEU A 180 -6.95 21.52 -0.21
N GLY A 181 -7.99 21.00 -0.83
CA GLY A 181 -8.25 19.58 -0.92
C GLY A 181 -9.37 19.09 -0.01
N ALA A 182 -9.35 17.80 0.26
CA ALA A 182 -10.39 17.06 0.97
C ALA A 182 -9.81 16.41 2.23
N LEU A 183 -10.67 16.16 3.26
CA LEU A 183 -10.27 15.52 4.52
C LEU A 183 -11.21 14.37 4.95
N GLY A 184 -12.30 14.11 4.25
CA GLY A 184 -13.36 13.18 4.64
C GLY A 184 -13.03 11.69 4.47
N ASP A 185 -11.75 11.31 4.64
CA ASP A 185 -11.29 9.93 4.57
C ASP A 185 -10.08 9.72 5.48
N LEU A 186 -9.97 8.53 6.07
CA LEU A 186 -8.86 8.15 6.94
C LEU A 186 -7.50 8.37 6.27
N GLY A 187 -7.36 8.09 4.97
CA GLY A 187 -6.09 8.27 4.27
C GLY A 187 -5.68 9.73 4.15
N MET A 188 -6.66 10.63 3.93
CA MET A 188 -6.39 12.07 3.94
C MET A 188 -5.94 12.54 5.32
N TYR A 189 -6.62 12.11 6.40
CA TYR A 189 -6.15 12.36 7.76
C TYR A 189 -4.75 11.79 8.03
N SER A 190 -4.50 10.57 7.60
CA SER A 190 -3.21 9.90 7.73
C SER A 190 -2.08 10.71 7.08
N SER A 191 -2.36 11.40 5.97
CA SER A 191 -1.41 12.28 5.29
C SER A 191 -0.98 13.50 6.12
N TYR A 192 -1.68 13.82 7.21
CA TYR A 192 -1.31 14.83 8.20
C TYR A 192 -0.85 14.23 9.52
N LEU A 193 -1.54 13.21 10.04
CA LEU A 193 -1.25 12.59 11.34
C LEU A 193 0.11 11.89 11.34
N TRP A 194 0.41 11.14 10.30
CA TRP A 194 1.64 10.38 10.18
C TRP A 194 2.89 11.28 10.10
N PRO A 195 2.95 12.28 9.18
CA PRO A 195 4.07 13.23 9.16
C PRO A 195 4.20 14.06 10.45
N SER A 196 3.08 14.28 11.14
CA SER A 196 3.07 14.92 12.45
C SER A 196 3.62 14.01 13.55
N GLN A 197 3.89 12.74 13.28
CA GLN A 197 4.33 11.75 14.27
C GLN A 197 3.27 11.55 15.39
N CYS A 198 1.98 11.71 15.08
CA CYS A 198 0.90 11.49 16.03
C CYS A 198 0.84 10.00 16.38
N PRO A 199 1.05 9.61 17.65
CA PRO A 199 1.07 8.21 18.06
C PRO A 199 -0.36 7.68 18.22
N LEU A 200 -1.05 7.49 17.11
CA LEU A 200 -2.41 6.97 17.11
C LEU A 200 -2.44 5.44 17.06
N ASN A 201 -1.39 4.80 16.51
CA ASN A 201 -1.24 3.35 16.48
C ASN A 201 0.25 2.96 16.41
N GLU A 202 1.03 3.42 17.37
CA GLU A 202 2.47 3.23 17.37
C GLU A 202 2.86 1.94 18.11
N ALA A 203 3.19 0.88 17.37
CA ALA A 203 3.69 -0.37 17.97
C ALA A 203 5.09 -0.13 18.58
N LYS A 204 5.24 -0.37 19.88
CA LYS A 204 6.49 -0.17 20.64
C LYS A 204 7.32 -1.44 20.73
N SER A 205 6.75 -2.50 21.30
CA SER A 205 7.41 -3.81 21.45
C SER A 205 6.37 -4.88 21.74
N GLY A 206 6.50 -6.06 21.16
CA GLY A 206 5.64 -7.20 21.45
C GLY A 206 4.15 -6.84 21.44
N SER A 207 3.52 -6.89 22.61
CA SER A 207 2.12 -6.53 22.81
C SER A 207 1.91 -5.11 23.37
N LEU A 208 2.86 -4.19 23.23
CA LEU A 208 2.72 -2.80 23.65
C LEU A 208 2.47 -1.88 22.45
N VAL A 209 1.35 -1.16 22.47
CA VAL A 209 0.99 -0.14 21.48
C VAL A 209 0.75 1.21 22.18
N ARG A 210 1.24 2.29 21.57
CA ARG A 210 0.97 3.65 22.04
C ARG A 210 -0.15 4.27 21.21
N ILE A 211 -1.21 4.69 21.93
CA ILE A 211 -2.39 5.37 21.37
C ILE A 211 -2.64 6.60 22.23
N ALA A 212 -2.09 7.74 21.85
CA ALA A 212 -2.08 8.97 22.65
C ALA A 212 -2.64 10.18 21.84
N PRO A 213 -3.99 10.24 21.64
CA PRO A 213 -4.65 11.25 20.81
C PRO A 213 -4.49 12.68 21.33
N LYS A 214 -4.18 12.85 22.62
CA LYS A 214 -3.94 14.15 23.26
C LYS A 214 -2.48 14.56 23.28
N SER A 215 -1.59 13.79 22.66
CA SER A 215 -0.19 14.20 22.55
C SER A 215 -0.06 15.50 21.73
N PRO A 216 0.96 16.35 21.99
CA PRO A 216 1.19 17.56 21.19
C PRO A 216 1.31 17.29 19.68
N LYS A 217 1.76 16.10 19.30
CA LYS A 217 1.91 15.67 17.90
C LYS A 217 0.55 15.41 17.22
N CYS A 218 -0.46 15.01 17.97
CA CYS A 218 -1.83 14.82 17.45
C CYS A 218 -2.61 16.14 17.52
N THR A 219 -2.58 16.84 18.66
CA THR A 219 -3.35 18.09 18.86
C THR A 219 -2.95 19.20 17.90
N ARG A 220 -1.64 19.30 17.51
CA ARG A 220 -1.21 20.27 16.50
C ARG A 220 -1.85 20.03 15.13
N VAL A 221 -2.20 18.78 14.79
CA VAL A 221 -2.93 18.47 13.54
C VAL A 221 -4.34 19.04 13.62
N ALA A 222 -5.05 18.81 14.73
CA ALA A 222 -6.37 19.38 14.91
C ALA A 222 -6.35 20.92 14.91
N THR A 223 -5.38 21.55 15.59
CA THR A 223 -5.19 22.99 15.62
C THR A 223 -4.94 23.57 14.23
N LEU A 224 -4.18 22.86 13.38
CA LEU A 224 -3.91 23.26 12.00
C LEU A 224 -5.14 23.16 11.11
N LEU A 225 -5.85 22.01 11.16
CA LEU A 225 -6.88 21.67 10.19
C LEU A 225 -8.24 22.26 10.56
N GLN A 226 -8.57 22.41 11.85
CA GLN A 226 -9.90 22.86 12.27
C GLN A 226 -10.33 24.20 11.68
N PRO A 227 -9.50 25.26 11.66
CA PRO A 227 -9.88 26.53 11.01
C PRO A 227 -10.17 26.37 9.51
N MET A 228 -9.41 25.52 8.81
CA MET A 228 -9.59 25.27 7.38
C MET A 228 -10.86 24.46 7.09
N VAL A 229 -11.23 23.53 7.96
CA VAL A 229 -12.51 22.81 7.90
C VAL A 229 -13.68 23.77 8.17
N THR A 230 -13.57 24.61 9.19
CA THR A 230 -14.60 25.56 9.58
C THR A 230 -14.87 26.59 8.48
N SER A 231 -13.83 27.07 7.80
CA SER A 231 -13.97 28.00 6.67
C SER A 231 -14.41 27.33 5.35
N GLY A 232 -14.38 26.00 5.29
CA GLY A 232 -14.72 25.23 4.08
C GLY A 232 -13.59 25.18 3.01
N VAL A 233 -12.43 25.79 3.28
CA VAL A 233 -11.29 25.71 2.34
C VAL A 233 -10.69 24.30 2.28
N LEU A 234 -10.89 23.52 3.32
CA LEU A 234 -10.62 22.08 3.34
C LEU A 234 -11.95 21.34 3.47
N SER A 235 -12.32 20.59 2.43
CA SER A 235 -13.60 19.89 2.37
C SER A 235 -13.67 18.73 3.35
N THR A 236 -14.87 18.47 3.90
CA THR A 236 -15.16 17.29 4.72
C THR A 236 -15.57 16.07 3.90
N SER A 237 -15.62 16.16 2.58
CA SER A 237 -15.79 15.04 1.66
C SER A 237 -14.45 14.35 1.38
N ALA A 238 -14.49 13.12 0.86
CA ALA A 238 -13.30 12.48 0.35
C ALA A 238 -12.91 13.05 -1.02
N ALA A 239 -11.65 12.90 -1.41
CA ALA A 239 -11.10 13.41 -2.68
C ALA A 239 -11.76 12.82 -3.95
N TRP A 240 -12.48 11.72 -3.81
CA TRP A 240 -13.21 11.00 -4.86
C TRP A 240 -14.73 11.09 -4.71
N ASP A 241 -15.24 11.76 -3.70
CA ASP A 241 -16.68 11.99 -3.56
C ASP A 241 -17.19 12.90 -4.68
N ALA A 242 -18.40 12.62 -5.16
CA ALA A 242 -18.99 13.33 -6.30
C ALA A 242 -19.13 14.83 -6.05
N ASP A 243 -19.50 15.25 -4.82
CA ASP A 243 -19.60 16.64 -4.41
C ASP A 243 -18.23 17.34 -4.50
N PHE A 244 -17.16 16.75 -3.95
CA PHE A 244 -15.83 17.34 -4.05
C PHE A 244 -15.33 17.44 -5.51
N ILE A 245 -15.56 16.38 -6.28
CA ILE A 245 -15.16 16.37 -7.71
C ILE A 245 -15.88 17.47 -8.49
N GLN A 246 -17.16 17.67 -8.25
CA GLN A 246 -17.98 18.64 -8.99
C GLN A 246 -17.73 20.09 -8.56
N ASP A 247 -17.58 20.32 -7.25
CA ASP A 247 -17.47 21.66 -6.70
C ASP A 247 -16.07 22.25 -6.84
N PHE A 248 -15.03 21.42 -6.73
CA PHE A 248 -13.65 21.87 -6.65
C PHE A 248 -12.72 21.28 -7.71
N ALA A 249 -12.76 19.96 -7.95
CA ALA A 249 -11.74 19.30 -8.74
C ALA A 249 -11.91 19.54 -10.24
N LYS A 250 -13.05 19.18 -10.82
CA LYS A 250 -13.33 19.40 -12.26
C LYS A 250 -13.35 20.87 -12.68
N PRO A 251 -13.85 21.81 -11.85
CA PRO A 251 -13.69 23.24 -12.14
C PRO A 251 -12.25 23.76 -11.97
N ASN A 252 -11.29 22.87 -11.65
CA ASN A 252 -9.88 23.19 -11.43
C ASN A 252 -9.65 24.24 -10.33
N LYS A 253 -10.35 24.10 -9.20
CA LYS A 253 -10.31 25.02 -8.05
C LYS A 253 -9.48 24.50 -6.86
N VAL A 254 -8.81 23.36 -6.98
CA VAL A 254 -7.90 22.86 -5.95
C VAL A 254 -6.53 23.52 -6.13
N VAL A 255 -6.16 24.41 -5.21
CA VAL A 255 -4.92 25.20 -5.27
C VAL A 255 -3.71 24.33 -4.90
N MET A 256 -3.84 23.56 -3.83
CA MET A 256 -2.87 22.56 -3.41
C MET A 256 -3.54 21.53 -2.51
N THR A 257 -2.92 20.37 -2.33
CA THR A 257 -3.39 19.36 -1.39
C THR A 257 -2.26 18.47 -0.92
N ILE A 258 -2.26 18.08 0.34
CA ILE A 258 -1.37 17.05 0.84
C ILE A 258 -2.00 15.69 0.53
N GLY A 259 -1.24 14.79 -0.05
CA GLY A 259 -1.71 13.46 -0.42
C GLY A 259 -0.58 12.54 -0.86
N PRO A 260 -0.88 11.25 -1.06
CA PRO A 260 0.14 10.27 -1.44
C PRO A 260 0.66 10.48 -2.87
N SER A 261 1.82 9.93 -3.15
CA SER A 261 2.48 10.02 -4.46
C SER A 261 1.61 9.53 -5.63
N TRP A 262 0.73 8.55 -5.39
CA TRP A 262 -0.16 8.01 -6.42
C TRP A 262 -1.32 8.95 -6.81
N PHE A 263 -1.60 10.00 -6.04
CA PHE A 263 -2.67 10.97 -6.38
C PHE A 263 -2.50 11.56 -7.78
N GLY A 264 -1.29 11.84 -8.19
CA GLY A 264 -1.01 12.40 -9.53
C GLY A 264 -1.65 11.60 -10.65
N GLU A 265 -1.50 10.28 -10.61
CA GLU A 265 -1.91 9.39 -11.69
C GLU A 265 -3.33 8.82 -11.53
N TYR A 266 -3.82 8.65 -10.29
CA TYR A 266 -5.11 8.02 -10.05
C TYR A 266 -6.24 8.99 -9.69
N ILE A 267 -5.90 10.19 -9.21
CA ILE A 267 -6.88 11.18 -8.75
C ILE A 267 -6.81 12.46 -9.59
N ILE A 268 -5.64 13.07 -9.70
CA ILE A 268 -5.47 14.41 -10.31
C ILE A 268 -5.63 14.36 -11.82
N ARG A 269 -4.99 13.40 -12.46
CA ARG A 269 -4.91 13.30 -13.93
C ARG A 269 -6.15 12.70 -14.61
N PRO A 270 -6.81 11.63 -14.12
CA PRO A 270 -7.83 10.93 -14.90
C PRO A 270 -9.06 11.78 -15.17
N ALA A 271 -9.60 11.68 -16.40
CA ALA A 271 -10.83 12.36 -16.83
C ALA A 271 -12.08 11.93 -16.03
N SER A 272 -12.06 10.68 -15.51
CA SER A 272 -13.09 10.14 -14.62
C SER A 272 -13.03 10.68 -13.19
N SER A 273 -11.94 11.39 -12.82
CA SER A 273 -11.73 11.97 -11.50
C SER A 273 -11.56 13.49 -11.57
N TRP A 274 -10.45 14.06 -11.11
CA TRP A 274 -10.25 15.52 -11.06
C TRP A 274 -10.06 16.16 -12.44
N ASN A 275 -9.44 15.45 -13.37
CA ASN A 275 -9.20 15.91 -14.75
C ASN A 275 -8.46 17.27 -14.84
N VAL A 276 -7.48 17.49 -13.97
CA VAL A 276 -6.69 18.73 -13.99
C VAL A 276 -5.96 18.83 -15.32
N PRO A 277 -5.99 19.99 -16.01
CA PRO A 277 -5.30 20.17 -17.29
C PRO A 277 -3.79 19.94 -17.18
N ALA A 278 -3.20 19.39 -18.25
CA ALA A 278 -1.76 19.19 -18.35
C ALA A 278 -0.99 20.51 -18.16
N GLY A 279 0.21 20.43 -17.58
CA GLY A 279 1.09 21.59 -17.35
C GLY A 279 0.73 22.41 -16.11
N GLN A 280 -0.21 21.95 -15.27
CA GLN A 280 -0.63 22.73 -14.10
C GLN A 280 -0.23 22.13 -12.76
N MET A 281 -0.08 20.83 -12.63
CA MET A 281 0.26 20.18 -11.36
C MET A 281 1.72 19.79 -11.25
N THR A 282 2.24 19.87 -10.04
CA THR A 282 3.53 19.26 -9.64
C THR A 282 3.42 18.76 -8.20
N ALA A 283 4.41 17.96 -7.77
CA ALA A 283 4.59 17.64 -6.35
C ALA A 283 5.79 18.38 -5.78
N GLU A 284 5.64 18.82 -4.55
CA GLU A 284 6.69 19.42 -3.71
C GLU A 284 6.83 18.61 -2.42
N GLU A 285 7.95 18.81 -1.70
CA GLU A 285 8.15 18.16 -0.39
C GLU A 285 7.09 18.58 0.61
N MET A 286 6.84 17.73 1.60
CA MET A 286 5.95 18.06 2.72
C MET A 286 6.42 19.32 3.43
N PRO A 287 5.50 20.24 3.78
CA PRO A 287 5.86 21.38 4.64
C PRO A 287 6.34 20.91 6.01
N LEU A 288 7.31 21.63 6.59
CA LEU A 288 7.87 21.32 7.89
C LEU A 288 6.90 21.70 9.02
N TRP A 289 6.67 20.81 9.97
CA TRP A 289 5.98 21.14 11.21
C TRP A 289 6.85 22.04 12.10
N GLU A 290 6.24 23.02 12.76
CA GLU A 290 6.94 23.90 13.71
C GLU A 290 7.65 23.08 14.79
N GLY A 291 8.89 23.47 15.09
CA GLY A 291 9.75 22.77 16.06
C GLY A 291 10.39 21.47 15.58
N GLU A 292 10.08 21.01 14.36
CA GLU A 292 10.75 19.86 13.75
C GLU A 292 11.99 20.27 12.95
N LYS A 293 12.92 19.31 12.82
CA LYS A 293 14.13 19.45 11.98
C LYS A 293 14.00 18.70 10.65
N VAL A 294 13.03 17.82 10.54
CA VAL A 294 12.79 16.96 9.37
C VAL A 294 11.33 17.11 8.96
N ASN A 295 11.11 17.42 7.70
CA ASN A 295 9.80 17.40 7.10
C ASN A 295 9.42 15.94 6.76
N TYR A 296 8.98 15.21 7.78
CA TYR A 296 8.57 13.83 7.63
C TYR A 296 7.43 13.68 6.61
N SER A 297 7.44 12.56 5.93
CA SER A 297 6.35 12.08 5.09
C SER A 297 5.56 11.01 5.83
N GLY A 298 4.29 10.88 5.52
CA GLY A 298 3.49 9.70 5.82
C GLY A 298 3.51 8.71 4.66
N GLU A 299 2.79 7.62 4.82
CA GLU A 299 2.61 6.63 3.78
C GLU A 299 1.15 6.13 3.76
N TRP A 300 0.39 6.53 2.75
CA TRP A 300 -0.99 6.07 2.58
C TRP A 300 -1.13 5.21 1.32
N GLY A 301 -1.23 3.89 1.51
CA GLY A 301 -1.14 2.87 0.47
C GLY A 301 0.22 2.17 0.51
N GLY A 302 0.79 1.91 -0.64
CA GLY A 302 2.03 1.15 -0.71
C GLY A 302 1.76 -0.33 -0.46
N GLY A 303 1.09 -1.01 -1.39
CA GLY A 303 0.66 -2.38 -1.24
C GLY A 303 1.78 -3.38 -0.98
N ILE A 304 1.42 -4.54 -0.50
CA ILE A 304 2.34 -5.64 -0.19
C ILE A 304 1.95 -6.92 -0.90
N TYR A 305 2.94 -7.75 -1.20
CA TYR A 305 2.76 -9.15 -1.56
C TYR A 305 3.11 -10.04 -0.38
N THR A 306 2.20 -10.92 0.00
CA THR A 306 2.40 -11.95 1.01
C THR A 306 2.31 -13.33 0.36
N VAL A 307 3.21 -14.23 0.71
CA VAL A 307 3.27 -15.60 0.18
C VAL A 307 2.71 -16.57 1.21
N SER A 308 1.87 -17.48 0.76
CA SER A 308 1.26 -18.52 1.59
C SER A 308 2.29 -19.53 2.08
N ARG A 309 2.25 -19.85 3.39
CA ARG A 309 3.03 -20.98 3.95
C ARG A 309 2.59 -22.35 3.43
N HIS A 310 1.41 -22.43 2.83
CA HIS A 310 0.87 -23.64 2.24
C HIS A 310 1.35 -23.87 0.81
N TYR A 311 2.03 -22.88 0.19
CA TYR A 311 2.54 -22.98 -1.17
C TYR A 311 3.78 -23.89 -1.24
N LYS A 312 3.78 -24.80 -2.21
CA LYS A 312 4.84 -25.83 -2.33
C LYS A 312 6.10 -25.36 -3.08
N THR A 313 5.95 -24.36 -3.93
CA THR A 313 7.04 -23.83 -4.77
C THR A 313 7.25 -22.31 -4.55
N PRO A 314 7.51 -21.85 -3.30
CA PRO A 314 7.50 -20.43 -2.94
C PRO A 314 8.54 -19.58 -3.70
N LYS A 315 9.55 -20.18 -4.31
CA LYS A 315 10.48 -19.47 -5.21
C LYS A 315 9.76 -18.88 -6.44
N VAL A 316 8.76 -19.58 -6.98
CA VAL A 316 7.93 -19.07 -8.09
C VAL A 316 7.16 -17.83 -7.67
N ALA A 317 6.70 -17.78 -6.42
CA ALA A 317 6.08 -16.58 -5.88
C ALA A 317 7.05 -15.39 -5.82
N MET A 318 8.30 -15.63 -5.43
CA MET A 318 9.34 -14.58 -5.42
C MET A 318 9.69 -14.09 -6.83
N ASP A 319 9.69 -14.98 -7.83
CA ASP A 319 9.88 -14.60 -9.24
C ASP A 319 8.71 -13.73 -9.74
N PHE A 320 7.48 -14.08 -9.38
CA PHE A 320 6.30 -13.24 -9.63
C PHE A 320 6.43 -11.86 -8.98
N ILE A 321 6.73 -11.81 -7.69
CA ILE A 321 6.87 -10.55 -6.94
C ILE A 321 7.96 -9.68 -7.56
N LYS A 322 9.12 -10.25 -7.87
CA LYS A 322 10.21 -9.53 -8.55
C LYS A 322 9.75 -8.96 -9.90
N PHE A 323 9.01 -9.75 -10.67
CA PHE A 323 8.45 -9.30 -11.94
C PHE A 323 7.53 -8.09 -11.74
N MET A 324 6.63 -8.15 -10.77
CA MET A 324 5.68 -7.07 -10.50
C MET A 324 6.37 -5.75 -10.16
N ILE A 325 7.41 -5.78 -9.32
CA ILE A 325 8.05 -4.56 -8.80
C ILE A 325 9.17 -4.01 -9.69
N SER A 326 9.66 -4.75 -10.69
CA SER A 326 10.87 -4.36 -11.43
C SER A 326 10.87 -4.67 -12.92
N ASP A 327 9.87 -5.36 -13.46
CA ASP A 327 9.84 -5.66 -14.90
C ASP A 327 9.23 -4.50 -15.70
N LYS A 328 9.85 -4.17 -16.83
CA LYS A 328 9.40 -3.09 -17.72
C LYS A 328 7.95 -3.28 -18.17
N ARG A 329 7.52 -4.52 -18.42
CA ARG A 329 6.15 -4.86 -18.84
C ARG A 329 5.10 -4.46 -17.82
N VAL A 330 5.47 -4.40 -16.53
CA VAL A 330 4.62 -3.92 -15.43
C VAL A 330 4.79 -2.43 -15.21
N VAL A 331 6.01 -2.01 -14.89
CA VAL A 331 6.30 -0.64 -14.44
C VAL A 331 6.09 0.40 -15.54
N VAL A 332 6.32 0.01 -16.81
CA VAL A 332 6.26 0.96 -17.95
C VAL A 332 5.10 0.66 -18.89
N ASP A 333 4.95 -0.59 -19.32
CA ASP A 333 4.13 -0.94 -20.48
C ASP A 333 2.70 -1.38 -20.12
N ALA A 334 2.45 -1.83 -18.88
CA ALA A 334 1.11 -2.28 -18.45
C ALA A 334 0.07 -1.17 -18.60
N LYS A 335 -1.12 -1.58 -19.10
CA LYS A 335 -2.27 -0.70 -19.27
C LYS A 335 -3.51 -1.35 -18.67
N ASN A 336 -4.40 -0.53 -18.15
CA ASN A 336 -5.73 -0.96 -17.76
C ASN A 336 -6.57 -1.37 -19.00
N PRO A 337 -7.66 -2.13 -18.81
CA PRO A 337 -8.52 -2.56 -19.92
C PRO A 337 -9.10 -1.39 -20.75
N ASP A 338 -9.28 -0.22 -20.14
CA ASP A 338 -9.74 1.00 -20.81
C ASP A 338 -8.63 1.72 -21.60
N GLY A 339 -7.42 1.13 -21.68
CA GLY A 339 -6.27 1.71 -22.35
C GLY A 339 -5.53 2.78 -21.53
N SER A 340 -6.03 3.14 -20.36
CA SER A 340 -5.32 4.05 -19.46
C SER A 340 -4.03 3.40 -18.93
N ARG A 341 -3.16 4.22 -18.35
CA ARG A 341 -1.90 3.73 -17.78
C ARG A 341 -2.17 2.70 -16.69
N GLY A 342 -1.44 1.60 -16.71
CA GLY A 342 -1.44 0.63 -15.62
C GLY A 342 -0.79 1.19 -14.37
N VAL A 343 -0.22 0.33 -13.53
CA VAL A 343 0.42 0.73 -12.28
C VAL A 343 1.45 1.85 -12.50
N VAL A 344 1.20 3.02 -11.94
CA VAL A 344 2.06 4.22 -12.03
C VAL A 344 2.45 4.72 -10.64
N THR A 345 2.46 3.83 -9.68
CA THR A 345 2.92 4.08 -8.31
C THR A 345 4.45 4.05 -8.24
N TYR A 346 5.02 4.59 -7.19
CA TYR A 346 6.46 4.59 -6.96
C TYR A 346 6.92 3.18 -6.55
N PRO A 347 7.62 2.43 -7.42
CA PRO A 347 7.93 1.02 -7.15
C PRO A 347 8.80 0.81 -5.91
N ALA A 348 8.56 -0.26 -5.17
CA ALA A 348 9.35 -0.58 -3.98
C ALA A 348 10.64 -1.36 -4.30
N SER A 349 11.29 -1.07 -5.42
CA SER A 349 12.60 -1.60 -5.79
C SER A 349 13.45 -0.56 -6.50
N LEU A 350 14.76 -0.59 -6.29
CA LEU A 350 15.70 0.34 -6.95
C LEU A 350 15.68 0.17 -8.47
N ALA A 351 15.52 -1.05 -8.96
CA ALA A 351 15.40 -1.34 -10.40
C ALA A 351 14.09 -0.77 -10.97
N GLY A 352 12.97 -0.99 -10.29
CA GLY A 352 11.67 -0.45 -10.67
C GLY A 352 11.65 1.08 -10.67
N VAL A 353 12.24 1.71 -9.65
CA VAL A 353 12.34 3.17 -9.55
C VAL A 353 13.04 3.79 -10.76
N LYS A 354 14.11 3.19 -11.27
CA LYS A 354 14.80 3.67 -12.48
C LYS A 354 13.86 3.66 -13.71
N LEU A 355 13.10 2.59 -13.90
CA LEU A 355 12.13 2.46 -14.99
C LEU A 355 11.00 3.48 -14.85
N TRP A 356 10.44 3.60 -13.65
CA TRP A 356 9.37 4.54 -13.34
C TRP A 356 9.81 5.99 -13.55
N GLN A 357 11.00 6.37 -13.09
CA GLN A 357 11.56 7.71 -13.29
C GLN A 357 11.75 8.03 -14.77
N ALA A 358 12.26 7.10 -15.57
CA ALA A 358 12.40 7.29 -17.02
C ALA A 358 11.04 7.52 -17.68
N LYS A 359 10.01 6.73 -17.30
CA LYS A 359 8.63 6.90 -17.79
C LYS A 359 8.07 8.27 -17.43
N LEU A 360 8.24 8.70 -16.17
CA LEU A 360 7.67 9.95 -15.68
C LEU A 360 8.39 11.18 -16.23
N ASN A 361 9.71 11.12 -16.45
CA ASN A 361 10.47 12.20 -17.06
C ASN A 361 10.10 12.41 -18.54
N ALA A 362 9.69 11.36 -19.24
CA ALA A 362 9.19 11.46 -20.62
C ALA A 362 7.76 12.02 -20.68
N ASP A 363 7.06 12.08 -19.58
CA ASP A 363 5.69 12.55 -19.48
C ASP A 363 5.61 14.08 -19.40
N LYS A 364 4.77 14.67 -20.24
CA LYS A 364 4.57 16.12 -20.31
C LYS A 364 3.32 16.59 -19.56
N TYR A 365 2.69 15.71 -18.79
CA TYR A 365 1.49 16.06 -18.03
C TYR A 365 1.77 17.05 -16.90
N TYR A 366 2.87 16.85 -16.16
CA TYR A 366 3.20 17.69 -15.03
C TYR A 366 3.86 19.01 -15.44
N ALA A 367 3.55 20.09 -14.73
CA ALA A 367 4.20 21.40 -14.92
C ALA A 367 5.72 21.31 -14.72
N LYS A 368 6.12 20.51 -13.74
CA LYS A 368 7.48 20.14 -13.39
C LYS A 368 7.45 18.69 -12.91
N THR A 369 8.49 17.93 -13.22
CA THR A 369 8.56 16.52 -12.76
C THR A 369 8.41 16.40 -11.23
N PRO A 370 7.50 15.55 -10.72
CA PRO A 370 7.31 15.36 -9.29
C PRO A 370 8.38 14.46 -8.65
N ILE A 371 9.27 13.86 -9.46
CA ILE A 371 10.26 12.87 -9.02
C ILE A 371 11.16 13.37 -7.88
N PRO A 372 11.73 14.59 -7.90
CA PRO A 372 12.60 15.04 -6.80
C PRO A 372 11.88 15.08 -5.45
N ALA A 373 10.66 15.60 -5.41
CA ALA A 373 9.85 15.66 -4.19
C ALA A 373 9.49 14.25 -3.69
N MET A 374 9.06 13.36 -4.58
CA MET A 374 8.74 11.98 -4.23
C MET A 374 9.96 11.20 -3.73
N ASN A 375 11.14 11.38 -4.34
CA ASN A 375 12.38 10.76 -3.89
C ASN A 375 12.80 11.26 -2.49
N ALA A 376 12.65 12.56 -2.24
CA ALA A 376 12.97 13.15 -0.95
C ALA A 376 11.99 12.66 0.13
N ALA A 377 10.69 12.69 -0.16
CA ALA A 377 9.65 12.22 0.74
C ALA A 377 9.78 10.73 1.09
N GLY A 378 10.10 9.87 0.11
CA GLY A 378 10.30 8.43 0.32
C GLY A 378 11.44 8.11 1.31
N LYS A 379 12.47 8.96 1.39
CA LYS A 379 13.56 8.85 2.37
C LYS A 379 13.19 9.36 3.77
N LYS A 380 12.07 10.06 3.89
CA LYS A 380 11.63 10.75 5.11
C LYS A 380 10.31 10.21 5.64
N ILE A 381 9.86 9.04 5.17
CA ILE A 381 8.67 8.39 5.75
C ILE A 381 8.94 8.13 7.23
N TYR A 382 8.04 8.63 8.10
CA TYR A 382 8.18 8.44 9.54
C TYR A 382 8.03 6.97 9.92
N GLY A 383 9.07 6.40 10.53
CA GLY A 383 9.15 4.96 10.84
C GLY A 383 8.52 4.56 12.17
N GLY A 384 7.80 5.45 12.87
CA GLY A 384 7.14 5.14 14.13
C GLY A 384 5.86 4.30 13.96
N GLU A 385 5.18 4.46 12.82
CA GLU A 385 4.07 3.59 12.46
C GLU A 385 4.61 2.20 12.08
N LYS A 386 4.12 1.16 12.76
CA LYS A 386 4.47 -0.23 12.48
C LYS A 386 3.21 -1.06 12.44
N PHE A 387 3.26 -2.21 11.78
CA PHE A 387 2.11 -3.07 11.76
C PHE A 387 1.82 -3.69 13.12
N VAL A 388 0.56 -3.92 13.39
CA VAL A 388 0.00 -4.65 14.52
C VAL A 388 -0.76 -5.85 13.99
N SER A 389 -1.05 -6.84 14.85
CA SER A 389 -1.76 -8.05 14.44
C SER A 389 -3.28 -7.88 14.32
N TYR A 390 -3.79 -6.65 14.30
CA TYR A 390 -5.21 -6.36 14.15
C TYR A 390 -5.46 -5.34 13.03
N ASP A 391 -6.70 -5.33 12.51
CA ASP A 391 -7.14 -4.36 11.50
C ASP A 391 -7.31 -2.97 12.11
N SER A 392 -6.18 -2.26 12.24
CA SER A 392 -6.17 -0.89 12.75
C SER A 392 -6.79 0.09 11.76
N TRP A 393 -6.60 -0.12 10.47
CA TRP A 393 -7.10 0.78 9.43
C TRP A 393 -8.62 0.74 9.31
N GLY A 394 -9.21 -0.45 9.09
CA GLY A 394 -10.66 -0.60 8.98
C GLY A 394 -11.41 -0.12 10.22
N SER A 395 -10.82 -0.32 11.41
CA SER A 395 -11.45 0.13 12.66
C SER A 395 -11.48 1.64 12.86
N MET A 396 -10.65 2.42 12.17
CA MET A 396 -10.66 3.89 12.21
C MET A 396 -11.53 4.55 11.14
N GLN A 397 -11.94 3.84 10.09
CA GLN A 397 -12.64 4.40 8.93
C GLN A 397 -13.88 5.22 9.30
N GLY A 398 -14.71 4.74 10.24
CA GLY A 398 -15.92 5.43 10.66
C GLY A 398 -15.65 6.82 11.22
N ALA A 399 -14.65 6.93 12.10
CA ALA A 399 -14.30 8.17 12.79
C ALA A 399 -13.84 9.28 11.84
N PHE A 400 -13.05 8.92 10.79
CA PHE A 400 -12.50 9.89 9.83
C PHE A 400 -13.33 10.04 8.55
N GLY A 401 -14.38 9.24 8.37
CA GLY A 401 -15.30 9.30 7.26
C GLY A 401 -16.65 9.91 7.66
N ALA A 402 -17.66 9.07 7.77
CA ALA A 402 -19.04 9.48 7.98
C ALA A 402 -19.27 10.32 9.25
N ASP A 403 -18.63 9.93 10.36
CA ASP A 403 -18.76 10.65 11.64
C ASP A 403 -18.13 12.03 11.57
N PHE A 404 -16.95 12.16 10.94
CA PHE A 404 -16.32 13.44 10.72
C PHE A 404 -17.12 14.34 9.76
N LYS A 405 -17.64 13.80 8.66
CA LYS A 405 -18.47 14.55 7.71
C LYS A 405 -19.68 15.18 8.40
N LYS A 406 -20.24 14.51 9.39
CA LYS A 406 -21.37 15.00 10.20
C LYS A 406 -20.96 16.04 11.24
N ASN A 407 -19.89 15.77 11.99
CA ASN A 407 -19.53 16.55 13.18
C ASN A 407 -18.58 17.71 12.87
N LYS A 408 -17.75 17.57 11.82
CA LYS A 408 -16.77 18.57 11.35
C LYS A 408 -15.76 18.99 12.44
N ASP A 409 -15.51 18.11 13.40
CA ASP A 409 -14.56 18.32 14.51
C ASP A 409 -13.38 17.39 14.35
N VAL A 410 -12.23 17.98 14.05
CA VAL A 410 -10.98 17.25 13.76
C VAL A 410 -10.45 16.52 15.00
N GLN A 411 -10.48 17.16 16.18
CA GLN A 411 -9.99 16.51 17.40
C GLN A 411 -10.92 15.40 17.86
N ALA A 412 -12.24 15.61 17.73
CA ALA A 412 -13.21 14.59 18.05
C ALA A 412 -13.06 13.34 17.16
N ALA A 413 -12.73 13.50 15.87
CA ALA A 413 -12.44 12.38 14.99
C ALA A 413 -11.19 11.60 15.44
N ILE A 414 -10.11 12.29 15.82
CA ILE A 414 -8.90 11.68 16.36
C ILE A 414 -9.19 10.91 17.66
N ASP A 415 -9.97 11.50 18.57
CA ASP A 415 -10.35 10.90 19.85
C ASP A 415 -11.22 9.64 19.64
N ALA A 416 -12.18 9.69 18.73
CA ALA A 416 -13.05 8.56 18.39
C ALA A 416 -12.25 7.39 17.79
N ALA A 417 -11.33 7.68 16.88
CA ALA A 417 -10.42 6.69 16.30
C ALA A 417 -9.55 6.04 17.39
N ALA A 418 -8.94 6.84 18.27
CA ALA A 418 -8.13 6.35 19.39
C ALA A 418 -8.92 5.46 20.35
N LYS A 419 -10.17 5.83 20.67
CA LYS A 419 -11.05 5.02 21.51
C LYS A 419 -11.32 3.65 20.90
N THR A 420 -11.63 3.61 19.60
CA THR A 420 -11.89 2.36 18.88
C THR A 420 -10.64 1.48 18.86
N LEU A 421 -9.48 2.07 18.53
CA LEU A 421 -8.20 1.36 18.49
C LEU A 421 -7.80 0.81 19.87
N SER A 422 -7.93 1.61 20.96
CA SER A 422 -7.61 1.18 22.31
C SER A 422 -8.46 -0.01 22.72
N SER A 423 -9.78 0.06 22.50
CA SER A 423 -10.69 -1.04 22.81
C SER A 423 -10.35 -2.32 22.03
N LEU A 424 -9.98 -2.19 20.75
CA LEU A 424 -9.60 -3.33 19.90
C LEU A 424 -8.26 -3.93 20.36
N ALA A 425 -7.27 -3.09 20.62
CA ALA A 425 -5.95 -3.51 21.07
C ALA A 425 -6.03 -4.27 22.42
N GLU A 426 -6.74 -3.71 23.41
CA GLU A 426 -6.93 -4.33 24.72
C GLU A 426 -7.66 -5.68 24.62
N LYS A 427 -8.72 -5.75 23.80
CA LYS A 427 -9.48 -6.98 23.54
C LYS A 427 -8.62 -8.09 22.95
N LEU A 428 -7.58 -7.74 22.20
CA LEU A 428 -6.61 -8.65 21.58
C LEU A 428 -5.35 -8.86 22.45
N GLY A 429 -5.36 -8.42 23.71
CA GLY A 429 -4.29 -8.65 24.67
C GLY A 429 -3.11 -7.68 24.59
N TYR A 430 -3.25 -6.58 23.84
CA TYR A 430 -2.24 -5.53 23.82
C TYR A 430 -2.35 -4.64 25.07
N LYS A 431 -1.20 -4.18 25.55
CA LYS A 431 -1.14 -3.09 26.53
C LYS A 431 -1.17 -1.76 25.79
N VAL A 432 -2.05 -0.85 26.18
CA VAL A 432 -2.19 0.47 25.56
C VAL A 432 -1.52 1.51 26.45
N GLN A 433 -0.58 2.25 25.86
CA GLN A 433 0.05 3.43 26.46
C GLN A 433 -0.65 4.68 25.90
N THR A 434 -1.21 5.53 26.77
CA THR A 434 -2.00 6.72 26.42
C THR A 434 -1.25 8.04 26.54
N SER A 435 0.01 8.01 26.95
CA SER A 435 0.86 9.20 27.18
C SER A 435 2.22 9.07 26.48
#